data_cc5efa849b1fad7f5c784608e4a27889
#
_entry.id   cc5efa849b1fad7f5c784608e4a27889
#
_cell.length_a   1.000
_cell.length_b   1.000
_cell.length_c   1.000
_cell.angle_alpha   90.00
_cell.angle_beta   90.00
_cell.angle_gamma   90.00
#
_symmetry.space_group_name_H-M   'P 1'
#
loop_
_entity.id
_entity.type
_entity.pdbx_description
1 polymer ?
#
loop_
_entity_poly.entity_id
_entity_poly.type
_entity_poly.pdbx_seq_one_letter_code
_entity_poly.pdbx_strand_id
1 'polypeptide(L)'
;VSIILQPGGKLFRFQNPLIFIMLKLFSKYAAIGVLNTMIHWVVFSVCVYALDTGQALANFGGFVVAVSFSFFANARFTFNSSTTTMRYMLYVGFMGTLSAAIGWEADNVGLPPLVTLIIFSAISLVCGFIYSKFIVFRDAK
;
A
#
# COMPACT_ATOMS: atom_id res chain seq x y z
N VAL A 1 -3.53 -22.02 -20.19
CA VAL A 1 -2.46 -21.40 -21.02
C VAL A 1 -2.99 -20.07 -21.51
N SER A 2 -2.47 -18.98 -20.97
CA SER A 2 -2.88 -17.63 -21.39
C SER A 2 -1.94 -17.15 -22.50
N ILE A 3 -2.50 -16.88 -23.65
CA ILE A 3 -1.79 -16.36 -24.83
C ILE A 3 -2.09 -14.87 -24.91
N ILE A 4 -1.05 -14.04 -24.92
CA ILE A 4 -1.17 -12.59 -25.13
C ILE A 4 -0.57 -12.26 -26.50
N LEU A 5 -1.36 -11.58 -27.35
CA LEU A 5 -0.92 -11.03 -28.61
C LEU A 5 -0.16 -9.72 -28.38
N GLN A 6 1.10 -9.67 -28.81
CA GLN A 6 1.86 -8.43 -28.84
C GLN A 6 1.68 -7.67 -30.15
N PRO A 7 1.86 -6.34 -30.15
CA PRO A 7 1.97 -5.55 -31.39
C PRO A 7 3.14 -6.08 -32.23
N GLY A 8 2.84 -6.71 -33.35
CA GLY A 8 3.85 -7.36 -34.22
C GLY A 8 3.60 -8.86 -34.47
N GLY A 9 2.49 -9.40 -33.99
CA GLY A 9 2.04 -10.78 -34.34
C GLY A 9 2.84 -11.91 -33.69
N LYS A 10 3.73 -11.62 -32.74
CA LYS A 10 4.44 -12.67 -32.00
C LYS A 10 3.62 -13.12 -30.81
N LEU A 11 3.34 -14.42 -30.74
CA LEU A 11 2.68 -15.07 -29.61
C LEU A 11 3.69 -15.20 -28.46
N PHE A 12 3.45 -14.47 -27.37
CA PHE A 12 4.21 -14.65 -26.16
C PHE A 12 3.52 -15.69 -25.28
N ARG A 13 4.15 -16.85 -25.16
CA ARG A 13 3.67 -17.93 -24.30
C ARG A 13 4.34 -17.79 -22.94
N PHE A 14 3.59 -17.41 -21.91
CA PHE A 14 4.07 -17.55 -20.55
C PHE A 14 4.22 -19.05 -20.25
N GLN A 15 5.47 -19.53 -20.23
CA GLN A 15 5.76 -20.94 -19.99
C GLN A 15 5.48 -21.37 -18.55
N ASN A 16 5.27 -20.41 -17.64
CA ASN A 16 5.04 -20.70 -16.24
C ASN A 16 3.70 -20.07 -15.77
N PRO A 17 2.67 -20.92 -15.52
CA PRO A 17 1.38 -20.45 -15.05
C PRO A 17 1.46 -19.74 -13.69
N LEU A 18 2.49 -20.05 -12.88
CA LEU A 18 2.71 -19.41 -11.59
C LEU A 18 3.06 -17.91 -11.75
N ILE A 19 3.92 -17.57 -12.73
CA ILE A 19 4.30 -16.19 -13.02
C ILE A 19 3.09 -15.37 -13.45
N PHE A 20 2.21 -15.95 -14.28
CA PHE A 20 0.99 -15.26 -14.72
C PHE A 20 0.03 -14.99 -13.55
N ILE A 21 -0.16 -15.96 -12.66
CA ILE A 21 -1.01 -15.81 -11.47
C ILE A 21 -0.41 -14.75 -10.53
N MET A 22 0.90 -14.77 -10.33
CA MET A 22 1.59 -13.77 -9.50
C MET A 22 1.47 -12.36 -10.07
N LEU A 23 1.62 -12.19 -11.38
CA LEU A 23 1.45 -10.89 -12.06
C LEU A 23 0.01 -10.38 -11.94
N LYS A 24 -0.97 -11.26 -12.05
CA LYS A 24 -2.39 -10.90 -11.89
C LYS A 24 -2.69 -10.45 -10.45
N LEU A 25 -2.18 -11.17 -9.45
CA LEU A 25 -2.32 -10.81 -8.04
C LEU A 25 -1.60 -9.49 -7.75
N PHE A 26 -0.40 -9.31 -8.27
CA PHE A 26 0.37 -8.08 -8.11
C PHE A 26 -0.35 -6.88 -8.75
N SER A 27 -0.95 -7.04 -9.93
CA SER A 27 -1.72 -5.98 -10.58
C SER A 27 -2.93 -5.55 -9.75
N LYS A 28 -3.65 -6.49 -9.17
CA LYS A 28 -4.76 -6.20 -8.26
C LYS A 28 -4.28 -5.49 -6.99
N TYR A 29 -3.21 -5.98 -6.40
CA TYR A 29 -2.57 -5.37 -5.24
C TYR A 29 -2.11 -3.93 -5.52
N ALA A 30 -1.46 -3.71 -6.66
CA ALA A 30 -1.01 -2.40 -7.09
C ALA A 30 -2.17 -1.41 -7.32
N ALA A 31 -3.26 -1.87 -7.94
CA ALA A 31 -4.46 -1.04 -8.13
C ALA A 31 -5.06 -0.60 -6.78
N ILE A 32 -5.17 -1.51 -5.82
CA ILE A 32 -5.64 -1.20 -4.47
C ILE A 32 -4.62 -0.28 -3.76
N GLY A 33 -3.32 -0.47 -3.98
CA GLY A 33 -2.27 0.39 -3.47
C GLY A 33 -2.36 1.85 -3.97
N VAL A 34 -2.72 2.04 -5.23
CA VAL A 34 -2.99 3.38 -5.79
C VAL A 34 -4.17 4.05 -5.07
N LEU A 35 -5.28 3.32 -4.90
CA LEU A 35 -6.44 3.82 -4.16
C LEU A 35 -6.10 4.12 -2.71
N ASN A 36 -5.32 3.25 -2.07
CA ASN A 36 -4.81 3.46 -0.71
C ASN A 36 -4.02 4.77 -0.60
N THR A 37 -3.12 5.01 -1.54
CA THR A 37 -2.33 6.25 -1.58
C THR A 37 -3.22 7.47 -1.76
N MET A 38 -4.20 7.42 -2.65
CA MET A 38 -5.15 8.50 -2.86
C MET A 38 -5.96 8.81 -1.58
N ILE A 39 -6.46 7.79 -0.90
CA ILE A 39 -7.19 7.94 0.38
C ILE A 39 -6.29 8.58 1.43
N HIS A 40 -5.06 8.09 1.57
CA HIS A 40 -4.07 8.66 2.50
C HIS A 40 -3.84 10.15 2.22
N TRP A 41 -3.62 10.53 0.95
CA TRP A 41 -3.35 11.90 0.57
C TRP A 41 -4.56 12.83 0.83
N VAL A 42 -5.78 12.36 0.56
CA VAL A 42 -6.99 13.13 0.85
C VAL A 42 -7.15 13.35 2.35
N VAL A 43 -7.07 12.31 3.16
CA VAL A 43 -7.21 12.42 4.62
C VAL A 43 -6.11 13.30 5.23
N PHE A 44 -4.86 13.08 4.81
CA PHE A 44 -3.73 13.90 5.25
C PHE A 44 -3.97 15.38 4.93
N SER A 45 -4.37 15.70 3.71
CA SER A 45 -4.60 17.08 3.27
C SER A 45 -5.75 17.73 4.04
N VAL A 46 -6.83 17.02 4.28
CA VAL A 46 -7.94 17.50 5.12
C VAL A 46 -7.45 17.80 6.54
N CYS A 47 -6.67 16.91 7.13
CA CYS A 47 -6.12 17.11 8.47
C CYS A 47 -5.22 18.34 8.54
N VAL A 48 -4.28 18.49 7.61
CA VAL A 48 -3.33 19.61 7.64
C VAL A 48 -4.00 20.94 7.27
N TYR A 49 -4.74 20.98 6.16
CA TYR A 49 -5.21 22.25 5.58
C TYR A 49 -6.61 22.68 6.04
N ALA A 50 -7.48 21.73 6.39
CA ALA A 50 -8.84 22.07 6.85
C ALA A 50 -8.97 22.02 8.38
N LEU A 51 -8.27 21.11 9.05
CA LEU A 51 -8.34 20.92 10.50
C LEU A 51 -7.13 21.51 11.24
N ASP A 52 -6.15 22.04 10.52
CA ASP A 52 -4.94 22.65 11.06
C ASP A 52 -4.18 21.74 12.05
N THR A 53 -4.12 20.43 11.75
CA THR A 53 -3.36 19.49 12.57
C THR A 53 -1.89 19.46 12.17
N GLY A 54 -1.02 19.05 13.10
CA GLY A 54 0.37 18.71 12.78
C GLY A 54 0.48 17.52 11.82
N GLN A 55 1.60 17.42 11.14
CA GLN A 55 1.84 16.36 10.15
C GLN A 55 1.91 14.96 10.78
N ALA A 56 2.31 14.84 12.05
CA ALA A 56 2.31 13.57 12.76
C ALA A 56 0.90 12.95 12.82
N LEU A 57 -0.07 13.73 13.29
CA LEU A 57 -1.46 13.28 13.38
C LEU A 57 -2.09 13.09 12.01
N ALA A 58 -1.81 13.99 11.07
CA ALA A 58 -2.32 13.91 9.70
C ALA A 58 -1.80 12.66 8.98
N ASN A 59 -0.51 12.36 9.12
CA ASN A 59 0.11 11.20 8.48
C ASN A 59 -0.37 9.89 9.10
N PHE A 60 -0.45 9.83 10.41
CA PHE A 60 -0.99 8.69 11.14
C PHE A 60 -2.47 8.45 10.80
N GLY A 61 -3.30 9.48 10.86
CA GLY A 61 -4.73 9.38 10.53
C GLY A 61 -4.98 8.97 9.08
N GLY A 62 -4.28 9.57 8.14
CA GLY A 62 -4.33 9.20 6.74
C GLY A 62 -3.93 7.76 6.50
N PHE A 63 -2.86 7.31 7.14
CA PHE A 63 -2.41 5.91 7.08
C PHE A 63 -3.46 4.94 7.63
N VAL A 64 -4.01 5.19 8.82
CA VAL A 64 -5.00 4.29 9.44
C VAL A 64 -6.23 4.11 8.57
N VAL A 65 -6.78 5.20 8.03
CA VAL A 65 -7.94 5.13 7.12
C VAL A 65 -7.60 4.37 5.85
N ALA A 66 -6.48 4.70 5.22
CA ALA A 66 -6.06 4.10 3.97
C ALA A 66 -5.75 2.60 4.11
N VAL A 67 -5.00 2.21 5.15
CA VAL A 67 -4.64 0.80 5.37
C VAL A 67 -5.84 -0.06 5.74
N SER A 68 -6.82 0.50 6.45
CA SER A 68 -8.06 -0.21 6.77
C SER A 68 -8.84 -0.53 5.48
N PHE A 69 -8.95 0.44 4.58
CA PHE A 69 -9.52 0.21 3.25
C PHE A 69 -8.75 -0.86 2.48
N SER A 70 -7.42 -0.71 2.38
CA SER A 70 -6.56 -1.66 1.67
C SER A 70 -6.66 -3.07 2.21
N PHE A 71 -6.71 -3.22 3.52
CA PHE A 71 -6.81 -4.53 4.16
C PHE A 71 -8.08 -5.26 3.73
N PHE A 72 -9.24 -4.62 3.86
CA PHE A 72 -10.51 -5.24 3.46
C PHE A 72 -10.60 -5.47 1.95
N ALA A 73 -10.11 -4.52 1.15
CA ALA A 73 -10.13 -4.66 -0.30
C ALA A 73 -9.21 -5.80 -0.77
N ASN A 74 -8.00 -5.90 -0.23
CA ASN A 74 -7.07 -6.97 -0.59
C ASN A 74 -7.54 -8.33 -0.11
N ALA A 75 -8.08 -8.43 1.10
CA ALA A 75 -8.61 -9.68 1.61
C ALA A 75 -9.75 -10.21 0.72
N ARG A 76 -10.63 -9.33 0.27
CA ARG A 76 -11.79 -9.72 -0.54
C ARG A 76 -11.47 -9.91 -2.03
N PHE A 77 -10.72 -8.98 -2.64
CA PHE A 77 -10.58 -8.92 -4.09
C PHE A 77 -9.27 -9.51 -4.61
N THR A 78 -8.20 -9.47 -3.83
CA THR A 78 -6.89 -9.93 -4.26
C THR A 78 -6.60 -11.36 -3.81
N PHE A 79 -6.72 -11.62 -2.53
CA PHE A 79 -6.27 -12.89 -1.95
C PHE A 79 -7.38 -13.88 -1.64
N ASN A 80 -8.63 -13.41 -1.58
CA ASN A 80 -9.79 -14.22 -1.21
C ASN A 80 -9.50 -15.15 -0.01
N SER A 81 -8.75 -14.63 0.95
CA SER A 81 -8.32 -15.36 2.14
C SER A 81 -8.54 -14.54 3.40
N SER A 82 -8.84 -15.22 4.50
CA SER A 82 -8.81 -14.62 5.81
C SER A 82 -7.36 -14.41 6.24
N THR A 83 -6.84 -13.19 6.07
CA THR A 83 -5.58 -12.81 6.71
C THR A 83 -5.78 -12.83 8.23
N THR A 84 -4.82 -13.40 8.94
CA THR A 84 -4.90 -13.42 10.40
C THR A 84 -4.89 -11.98 10.93
N THR A 85 -5.82 -11.68 11.80
CA THR A 85 -5.93 -10.37 12.47
C THR A 85 -4.61 -9.93 13.11
N MET A 86 -3.83 -10.89 13.63
CA MET A 86 -2.51 -10.62 14.21
C MET A 86 -1.53 -10.03 13.20
N ARG A 87 -1.45 -10.59 11.98
CA ARG A 87 -0.57 -10.07 10.93
C ARG A 87 -0.94 -8.65 10.53
N TYR A 88 -2.24 -8.38 10.43
CA TYR A 88 -2.75 -7.05 10.17
C TYR A 88 -2.38 -6.06 11.29
N MET A 89 -2.61 -6.43 12.55
CA MET A 89 -2.31 -5.57 13.70
C MET A 89 -0.82 -5.26 13.80
N LEU A 90 0.05 -6.24 13.56
CA LEU A 90 1.51 -6.03 13.56
C LEU A 90 1.93 -5.06 12.45
N TYR A 91 1.39 -5.21 11.26
CA TYR A 91 1.67 -4.31 10.14
C TYR A 91 1.19 -2.88 10.42
N VAL A 92 -0.05 -2.74 10.87
CA VAL A 92 -0.63 -1.43 11.20
C VAL A 92 0.12 -0.77 12.34
N GLY A 93 0.48 -1.52 13.38
CA GLY A 93 1.26 -1.02 14.51
C GLY A 93 2.63 -0.49 14.09
N PHE A 94 3.36 -1.26 13.29
CA PHE A 94 4.67 -0.85 12.77
C PHE A 94 4.57 0.35 11.83
N MET A 95 3.74 0.25 10.82
CA MET A 95 3.60 1.32 9.82
C MET A 95 2.93 2.57 10.38
N GLY A 96 1.99 2.41 11.32
CA GLY A 96 1.36 3.54 12.00
C GLY A 96 2.37 4.32 12.85
N THR A 97 3.20 3.63 13.60
CA THR A 97 4.29 4.25 14.37
C THR A 97 5.27 4.97 13.45
N LEU A 98 5.65 4.33 12.35
CA LEU A 98 6.54 4.93 11.35
C LEU A 98 5.92 6.17 10.71
N SER A 99 4.62 6.15 10.39
CA SER A 99 3.91 7.29 9.81
C SER A 99 3.87 8.49 10.75
N ALA A 100 3.60 8.25 12.03
CA ALA A 100 3.61 9.30 13.05
C ALA A 100 5.03 9.88 13.26
N ALA A 101 6.05 9.02 13.29
CA ALA A 101 7.44 9.45 13.44
C ALA A 101 7.92 10.29 12.26
N ILE A 102 7.60 9.90 11.04
CA ILE A 102 7.94 10.68 9.83
C ILE A 102 7.24 12.04 9.84
N GLY A 103 5.96 12.08 10.19
CA GLY A 103 5.22 13.34 10.28
C GLY A 103 5.76 14.25 11.37
N TRP A 104 6.12 13.70 12.52
CA TRP A 104 6.73 14.47 13.63
C TRP A 104 8.08 15.04 13.24
N GLU A 105 8.94 14.24 12.64
CA GLU A 105 10.25 14.71 12.17
C GLU A 105 10.10 15.76 11.05
N ALA A 106 9.14 15.58 10.16
CA ALA A 106 8.83 16.56 9.11
C ALA A 106 8.45 17.93 9.70
N ASP A 107 7.64 17.95 10.76
CA ASP A 107 7.31 19.20 11.47
C ASP A 107 8.54 19.81 12.13
N ASN A 108 9.40 19.00 12.75
CA ASN A 108 10.61 19.48 13.43
C ASN A 108 11.62 20.13 12.47
N VAL A 109 11.79 19.59 11.27
CA VAL A 109 12.72 20.13 10.27
C VAL A 109 12.06 21.12 9.32
N GLY A 110 10.76 21.38 9.48
CA GLY A 110 10.01 22.35 8.66
C GLY A 110 9.78 21.88 7.23
N LEU A 111 9.62 20.57 6.99
CA LEU A 111 9.31 20.05 5.65
C LEU A 111 7.90 20.46 5.23
N PRO A 112 7.72 20.85 3.95
CA PRO A 112 6.38 21.06 3.40
C PRO A 112 5.55 19.78 3.46
N PRO A 113 4.23 19.85 3.74
CA PRO A 113 3.36 18.66 3.81
C PRO A 113 3.38 17.76 2.58
N LEU A 114 3.50 18.34 1.38
CA LEU A 114 3.59 17.58 0.13
C LEU A 114 4.84 16.67 0.10
N VAL A 115 5.97 17.14 0.62
CA VAL A 115 7.21 16.36 0.70
C VAL A 115 7.04 15.17 1.66
N THR A 116 6.39 15.40 2.79
CA THR A 116 6.06 14.33 3.76
C THR A 116 5.20 13.24 3.13
N LEU A 117 4.17 13.64 2.37
CA LEU A 117 3.30 12.69 1.63
C LEU A 117 4.09 11.84 0.64
N ILE A 118 4.97 12.45 -0.13
CA ILE A 118 5.78 11.75 -1.15
C ILE A 118 6.73 10.76 -0.47
N ILE A 119 7.44 11.21 0.56
CA ILE A 119 8.40 10.35 1.30
C ILE A 119 7.69 9.17 1.93
N PHE A 120 6.60 9.42 2.66
CA PHE A 120 5.88 8.34 3.33
C PHE A 120 5.23 7.39 2.32
N SER A 121 4.69 7.88 1.22
CA SER A 121 4.12 7.04 0.15
C SER A 121 5.18 6.11 -0.45
N ALA A 122 6.39 6.60 -0.71
CA ALA A 122 7.50 5.80 -1.22
C ALA A 122 7.93 4.72 -0.21
N ILE A 123 8.07 5.08 1.06
CA ILE A 123 8.42 4.13 2.14
C ILE A 123 7.32 3.09 2.31
N SER A 124 6.07 3.51 2.32
CA SER A 124 4.91 2.63 2.44
C SER A 124 4.81 1.63 1.28
N LEU A 125 5.12 2.06 0.07
CA LEU A 125 5.15 1.19 -1.11
C LEU A 125 6.22 0.11 -0.97
N VAL A 126 7.43 0.48 -0.59
CA VAL A 126 8.55 -0.46 -0.39
C VAL A 126 8.25 -1.43 0.75
N CYS A 127 7.84 -0.92 1.90
CA CYS A 127 7.50 -1.75 3.07
C CYS A 127 6.31 -2.67 2.79
N GLY A 128 5.28 -2.17 2.11
CA GLY A 128 4.12 -2.95 1.72
C GLY A 128 4.48 -4.08 0.74
N PHE A 129 5.36 -3.81 -0.21
CA PHE A 129 5.86 -4.82 -1.14
C PHE A 129 6.66 -5.91 -0.43
N ILE A 130 7.60 -5.53 0.43
CA ILE A 130 8.42 -6.48 1.21
C ILE A 130 7.53 -7.33 2.12
N TYR A 131 6.60 -6.71 2.82
CA TYR A 131 5.67 -7.40 3.70
C TYR A 131 4.79 -8.40 2.93
N SER A 132 4.24 -7.98 1.79
CA SER A 132 3.44 -8.84 0.93
C SER A 132 4.24 -10.03 0.42
N LYS A 133 5.47 -9.80 -0.02
CA LYS A 133 6.34 -10.86 -0.55
C LYS A 133 6.70 -11.90 0.50
N PHE A 134 7.06 -11.48 1.72
CA PHE A 134 7.57 -12.40 2.74
C PHE A 134 6.52 -12.99 3.66
N ILE A 135 5.36 -12.34 3.80
CA ILE A 135 4.32 -12.76 4.75
C ILE A 135 3.06 -13.23 4.05
N VAL A 136 2.57 -12.47 3.08
CA VAL A 136 1.32 -12.78 2.38
C VAL A 136 1.53 -13.88 1.33
N PHE A 137 2.54 -13.77 0.48
CA PHE A 137 2.81 -14.75 -0.59
C PHE A 137 3.51 -16.02 -0.09
N ARG A 138 4.02 -16.03 1.13
CA ARG A 138 4.63 -17.22 1.73
C ARG A 138 3.64 -18.36 1.89
N ASP A 139 2.36 -18.04 2.14
CA ASP A 139 1.29 -19.02 2.36
C ASP A 139 0.48 -19.32 1.10
N ALA A 140 0.73 -18.62 0.00
CA ALA A 140 0.12 -18.86 -1.31
C ALA A 140 0.91 -19.94 -2.08
N LYS A 141 0.78 -21.15 -1.66
CA LYS A 141 1.27 -22.31 -2.41
C LYS A 141 0.20 -22.84 -3.35
#